data_da8a1707656442099d8f77dde7a0bae1
#
_entry.id   da8a1707656442099d8f77dde7a0bae1
#
_cell.length_a   1.000
_cell.length_b   1.000
_cell.length_c   1.000
_cell.angle_alpha   90.00
_cell.angle_beta   90.00
_cell.angle_gamma   90.00
#
_symmetry.space_group_name_H-M   'P 1'
#
loop_
_entity.id
_entity.type
_entity.pdbx_description
1 polymer ?
#
loop_
_entity_poly.entity_id
_entity_poly.type
_entity_poly.pdbx_seq_one_letter_code
_entity_poly.pdbx_strand_id
1 'polypeptide(L)'
;MDQAEFEKIIEHTRKSRKYRELILPEETLQDMLTAEAALGGSKAEVIQRFRKKLHNVIAPYLENIDYAQETERMKACFQVNPTPDQVKAWALSVMQKHASTRERLPNIEAFCQCLHGHISTPDRILDLACALDPLLLPWLDFPNETEFLAYDIHQPRVDFLNAFFARAYPSAHAIQQDILVNPPAQPADCAFFFKEAHRFEKRSPGCNRSFFQALP
;
A
#
# COMPACT_ATOMS: atom_id res chain seq x y z
N MET A 1 21.68 21.33 7.15
CA MET A 1 21.96 20.56 5.93
C MET A 1 21.41 21.34 4.74
N ASP A 2 22.17 21.46 3.67
CA ASP A 2 21.69 22.08 2.44
C ASP A 2 20.98 21.09 1.51
N GLN A 3 20.35 21.58 0.43
CA GLN A 3 19.60 20.78 -0.51
C GLN A 3 20.45 19.66 -1.15
N ALA A 4 21.70 19.95 -1.52
CA ALA A 4 22.61 19.00 -2.15
C ALA A 4 22.98 17.83 -1.18
N GLU A 5 23.06 18.12 0.11
CA GLU A 5 23.27 17.10 1.14
C GLU A 5 22.03 16.19 1.31
N PHE A 6 20.82 16.75 1.25
CA PHE A 6 19.58 16.00 1.27
C PHE A 6 19.50 15.02 0.08
N GLU A 7 19.72 15.51 -1.12
CA GLU A 7 19.72 14.69 -2.35
C GLU A 7 20.71 13.53 -2.26
N LYS A 8 21.93 13.77 -1.78
CA LYS A 8 22.95 12.73 -1.59
C LYS A 8 22.50 11.65 -0.59
N ILE A 9 21.86 12.05 0.51
CA ILE A 9 21.37 11.10 1.53
C ILE A 9 20.25 10.24 0.96
N ILE A 10 19.32 10.84 0.24
CA ILE A 10 18.19 10.16 -0.40
C ILE A 10 18.69 9.18 -1.46
N GLU A 11 19.56 9.65 -2.37
CA GLU A 11 20.14 8.82 -3.42
C GLU A 11 20.92 7.62 -2.85
N HIS A 12 21.76 7.87 -1.84
CA HIS A 12 22.48 6.78 -1.14
C HIS A 12 21.52 5.78 -0.50
N THR A 13 20.43 6.27 0.09
CA THR A 13 19.42 5.41 0.73
C THR A 13 18.71 4.55 -0.32
N ARG A 14 18.24 5.13 -1.42
CA ARG A 14 17.58 4.41 -2.52
C ARG A 14 18.47 3.34 -3.16
N LYS A 15 19.77 3.60 -3.30
CA LYS A 15 20.74 2.64 -3.86
C LYS A 15 21.21 1.58 -2.88
N SER A 16 20.88 1.70 -1.60
CA SER A 16 21.31 0.74 -0.59
C SER A 16 20.69 -0.65 -0.84
N ARG A 17 21.45 -1.71 -0.56
CA ARG A 17 20.99 -3.11 -0.71
C ARG A 17 19.63 -3.36 -0.03
N LYS A 18 19.35 -2.66 1.06
CA LYS A 18 18.14 -2.86 1.87
C LYS A 18 16.88 -2.26 1.23
N TYR A 19 17.01 -1.13 0.51
CA TYR A 19 15.85 -0.35 0.07
C TYR A 19 15.69 -0.24 -1.44
N ARG A 20 16.73 -0.58 -2.24
CA ARG A 20 16.69 -0.43 -3.70
C ARG A 20 15.57 -1.22 -4.39
N GLU A 21 15.21 -2.37 -3.84
CA GLU A 21 14.21 -3.26 -4.41
C GLU A 21 12.77 -2.83 -4.07
N LEU A 22 12.60 -1.94 -3.07
CA LEU A 22 11.29 -1.43 -2.66
C LEU A 22 10.78 -0.32 -3.58
N ILE A 23 11.70 0.37 -4.26
CA ILE A 23 11.42 1.48 -5.20
C ILE A 23 10.43 2.47 -4.55
N LEU A 24 10.81 3.01 -3.39
CA LEU A 24 9.96 3.93 -2.64
C LEU A 24 9.82 5.29 -3.34
N PRO A 25 8.68 5.99 -3.17
CA PRO A 25 8.51 7.36 -3.62
C PRO A 25 9.60 8.27 -3.01
N GLU A 26 10.13 9.17 -3.82
CA GLU A 26 11.18 10.09 -3.36
C GLU A 26 10.67 11.05 -2.31
N GLU A 27 9.43 11.54 -2.48
CA GLU A 27 8.74 12.40 -1.53
C GLU A 27 8.60 11.78 -0.14
N THR A 28 8.44 10.46 -0.04
CA THR A 28 8.45 9.74 1.25
C THR A 28 9.77 9.92 1.98
N LEU A 29 10.88 9.78 1.25
CA LEU A 29 12.23 9.92 1.82
C LEU A 29 12.53 11.39 2.16
N GLN A 30 12.10 12.33 1.32
CA GLN A 30 12.25 13.77 1.55
C GLN A 30 11.47 14.21 2.78
N ASP A 31 10.19 13.84 2.90
CA ASP A 31 9.35 14.14 4.06
C ASP A 31 9.99 13.63 5.36
N MET A 32 10.37 12.35 5.40
CA MET A 32 10.97 11.77 6.58
C MET A 32 12.30 12.42 6.96
N LEU A 33 13.16 12.71 5.99
CA LEU A 33 14.46 13.34 6.24
C LEU A 33 14.28 14.78 6.72
N THR A 34 13.36 15.53 6.12
CA THR A 34 13.01 16.90 6.50
C THR A 34 12.49 16.96 7.94
N ALA A 35 11.57 16.06 8.30
CA ALA A 35 11.03 15.97 9.65
C ALA A 35 12.14 15.70 10.69
N GLU A 36 13.09 14.80 10.40
CA GLU A 36 14.19 14.51 11.31
C GLU A 36 15.23 15.64 11.37
N ALA A 37 15.46 16.35 10.27
CA ALA A 37 16.33 17.53 10.24
C ALA A 37 15.77 18.67 11.06
N ALA A 38 14.46 18.88 11.07
CA ALA A 38 13.78 19.93 11.85
C ALA A 38 13.95 19.74 13.36
N LEU A 39 14.22 18.53 13.83
CA LEU A 39 14.50 18.27 15.26
C LEU A 39 15.91 18.74 15.70
N GLY A 40 16.73 19.22 14.77
CA GLY A 40 18.10 19.66 15.05
C GLY A 40 19.08 18.50 15.31
N GLY A 41 20.27 18.86 15.76
CA GLY A 41 21.38 17.91 16.00
C GLY A 41 22.41 17.89 14.88
N SER A 42 23.45 17.09 15.06
CA SER A 42 24.49 16.88 14.06
C SER A 42 23.96 16.12 12.84
N LYS A 43 24.61 16.27 11.70
CA LYS A 43 24.28 15.51 10.47
C LYS A 43 24.22 13.99 10.70
N ALA A 44 25.14 13.47 11.51
CA ALA A 44 25.17 12.04 11.83
C ALA A 44 23.94 11.59 12.63
N GLU A 45 23.49 12.37 13.60
CA GLU A 45 22.30 12.11 14.38
C GLU A 45 21.03 12.18 13.53
N VAL A 46 20.91 13.16 12.65
CA VAL A 46 19.78 13.27 11.71
C VAL A 46 19.70 12.04 10.82
N ILE A 47 20.82 11.63 10.19
CA ILE A 47 20.85 10.43 9.34
C ILE A 47 20.50 9.18 10.14
N GLN A 48 20.97 9.05 11.37
CA GLN A 48 20.67 7.90 12.22
C GLN A 48 19.16 7.82 12.54
N ARG A 49 18.55 8.93 12.97
CA ARG A 49 17.11 9.01 13.23
C ARG A 49 16.28 8.73 11.98
N PHE A 50 16.65 9.34 10.85
CA PHE A 50 16.01 9.08 9.55
C PHE A 50 16.04 7.59 9.18
N ARG A 51 17.19 6.94 9.24
CA ARG A 51 17.32 5.50 8.94
C ARG A 51 16.50 4.63 9.88
N LYS A 52 16.45 4.97 11.16
CA LYS A 52 15.62 4.26 12.17
C LYS A 52 14.14 4.41 11.86
N LYS A 53 13.69 5.63 11.54
CA LYS A 53 12.29 5.93 11.16
C LYS A 53 11.91 5.20 9.89
N LEU A 54 12.73 5.31 8.85
CA LEU A 54 12.54 4.61 7.58
C LEU A 54 12.44 3.10 7.78
N HIS A 55 13.31 2.52 8.60
CA HIS A 55 13.23 1.10 8.93
C HIS A 55 11.89 0.73 9.57
N ASN A 56 11.43 1.51 10.53
CA ASN A 56 10.18 1.22 11.25
C ASN A 56 8.94 1.33 10.34
N VAL A 57 8.97 2.23 9.35
CA VAL A 57 7.89 2.37 8.36
C VAL A 57 7.91 1.21 7.37
N ILE A 58 9.09 0.79 6.93
CA ILE A 58 9.26 -0.18 5.85
C ILE A 58 9.36 -1.63 6.34
N ALA A 59 9.77 -1.85 7.60
CA ALA A 59 9.96 -3.21 8.12
C ALA A 59 8.79 -4.16 7.85
N PRO A 60 7.53 -3.71 7.88
CA PRO A 60 6.38 -4.54 7.52
C PRO A 60 6.34 -4.97 6.05
N TYR A 61 7.02 -4.25 5.17
CA TYR A 61 7.07 -4.54 3.72
C TYR A 61 8.27 -5.40 3.32
N LEU A 62 9.16 -5.69 4.27
CA LEU A 62 10.31 -6.59 4.07
C LEU A 62 9.92 -8.07 4.15
N GLU A 63 8.63 -8.39 4.07
CA GLU A 63 8.17 -9.77 3.91
C GLU A 63 8.69 -10.32 2.58
N ASN A 64 9.13 -11.59 2.62
CA ASN A 64 9.72 -12.27 1.46
C ASN A 64 8.64 -12.70 0.44
N ILE A 65 7.91 -11.73 -0.13
CA ILE A 65 7.00 -11.98 -1.25
C ILE A 65 7.75 -11.61 -2.53
N ASP A 66 8.02 -12.61 -3.35
CA ASP A 66 8.52 -12.40 -4.70
C ASP A 66 7.36 -12.05 -5.62
N TYR A 67 7.08 -10.75 -5.76
CA TYR A 67 5.98 -10.25 -6.58
C TYR A 67 6.12 -10.60 -8.06
N ALA A 68 7.35 -10.74 -8.58
CA ALA A 68 7.58 -11.17 -9.95
C ALA A 68 7.13 -12.63 -10.12
N GLN A 69 7.51 -13.53 -9.21
CA GLN A 69 7.06 -14.91 -9.21
C GLN A 69 5.54 -15.02 -9.02
N GLU A 70 4.95 -14.22 -8.10
CA GLU A 70 3.49 -14.24 -7.90
C GLU A 70 2.74 -13.72 -9.14
N THR A 71 3.30 -12.77 -9.88
CA THR A 71 2.74 -12.31 -11.16
C THR A 71 2.73 -13.43 -12.19
N GLU A 72 3.80 -14.21 -12.31
CA GLU A 72 3.82 -15.35 -13.24
C GLU A 72 2.85 -16.46 -12.82
N ARG A 73 2.72 -16.75 -11.53
CA ARG A 73 1.72 -17.71 -11.01
C ARG A 73 0.29 -17.22 -11.29
N MET A 74 0.03 -15.92 -11.13
CA MET A 74 -1.25 -15.32 -11.49
C MET A 74 -1.52 -15.48 -12.99
N LYS A 75 -0.58 -15.12 -13.86
CA LYS A 75 -0.72 -15.27 -15.30
C LYS A 75 -1.06 -16.71 -15.69
N ALA A 76 -0.39 -17.69 -15.10
CA ALA A 76 -0.67 -19.11 -15.34
C ALA A 76 -2.10 -19.48 -14.91
N CYS A 77 -2.56 -19.01 -13.75
CA CYS A 77 -3.93 -19.22 -13.28
C CYS A 77 -4.97 -18.64 -14.25
N PHE A 78 -4.72 -17.44 -14.78
CA PHE A 78 -5.65 -16.72 -15.65
C PHE A 78 -5.58 -17.12 -17.15
N GLN A 79 -4.62 -17.95 -17.57
CA GLN A 79 -4.54 -18.43 -18.94
C GLN A 79 -5.74 -19.32 -19.36
N VAL A 80 -6.38 -19.98 -18.40
CA VAL A 80 -7.45 -20.96 -18.62
C VAL A 80 -8.83 -20.44 -18.20
N ASN A 81 -9.07 -19.14 -18.17
CA ASN A 81 -10.32 -18.52 -17.73
C ASN A 81 -10.78 -19.12 -16.37
N PRO A 82 -10.14 -18.77 -15.27
CA PRO A 82 -10.39 -19.39 -13.98
C PRO A 82 -11.82 -19.16 -13.51
N THR A 83 -12.38 -20.16 -12.81
CA THR A 83 -13.64 -19.97 -12.08
C THR A 83 -13.43 -18.96 -10.93
N PRO A 84 -14.52 -18.32 -10.42
CA PRO A 84 -14.43 -17.47 -9.24
C PRO A 84 -13.73 -18.13 -8.05
N ASP A 85 -13.98 -19.40 -7.81
CA ASP A 85 -13.35 -20.17 -6.72
C ASP A 85 -11.85 -20.36 -6.94
N GLN A 86 -11.41 -20.54 -8.18
CA GLN A 86 -9.98 -20.62 -8.50
C GLN A 86 -9.28 -19.26 -8.27
N VAL A 87 -9.94 -18.15 -8.63
CA VAL A 87 -9.43 -16.80 -8.34
C VAL A 87 -9.33 -16.56 -6.84
N LYS A 88 -10.37 -16.92 -6.07
CA LYS A 88 -10.37 -16.84 -4.61
C LYS A 88 -9.25 -17.68 -4.00
N ALA A 89 -9.10 -18.95 -4.42
CA ALA A 89 -8.05 -19.82 -3.92
C ALA A 89 -6.64 -19.29 -4.21
N TRP A 90 -6.42 -18.74 -5.41
CA TRP A 90 -5.17 -18.08 -5.75
C TRP A 90 -4.94 -16.85 -4.85
N ALA A 91 -5.92 -15.95 -4.73
CA ALA A 91 -5.82 -14.75 -3.90
C ALA A 91 -5.50 -15.10 -2.44
N LEU A 92 -6.17 -16.09 -1.84
CA LEU A 92 -5.87 -16.61 -0.49
C LEU A 92 -4.41 -17.05 -0.37
N SER A 93 -3.88 -17.77 -1.38
CA SER A 93 -2.50 -18.25 -1.36
C SER A 93 -1.45 -17.14 -1.32
N VAL A 94 -1.77 -15.99 -1.91
CA VAL A 94 -0.92 -14.78 -1.89
C VAL A 94 -1.09 -14.03 -0.58
N MET A 95 -2.34 -13.78 -0.16
CA MET A 95 -2.67 -13.04 1.07
C MET A 95 -2.10 -13.70 2.32
N GLN A 96 -1.98 -15.03 2.36
CA GLN A 96 -1.34 -15.79 3.46
C GLN A 96 0.12 -15.40 3.69
N LYS A 97 0.81 -14.88 2.67
CA LYS A 97 2.22 -14.48 2.74
C LYS A 97 2.44 -13.11 3.38
N HIS A 98 1.39 -12.31 3.52
CA HIS A 98 1.45 -10.97 4.10
C HIS A 98 0.78 -10.94 5.48
N ALA A 99 1.51 -10.44 6.51
CA ALA A 99 1.05 -10.54 7.90
C ALA A 99 -0.31 -9.87 8.14
N SER A 100 -0.52 -8.65 7.60
CA SER A 100 -1.77 -7.91 7.85
C SER A 100 -2.99 -8.55 7.20
N THR A 101 -2.86 -9.14 6.01
CA THR A 101 -3.96 -9.82 5.34
C THR A 101 -4.21 -11.20 5.92
N ARG A 102 -3.14 -11.95 6.26
CA ARG A 102 -3.23 -13.29 6.85
C ARG A 102 -4.13 -13.34 8.09
N GLU A 103 -4.10 -12.32 8.92
CA GLU A 103 -4.93 -12.26 10.15
C GLU A 103 -6.44 -12.23 9.86
N ARG A 104 -6.87 -11.78 8.67
CA ARG A 104 -8.28 -11.70 8.28
C ARG A 104 -8.80 -12.97 7.60
N LEU A 105 -7.90 -13.81 7.08
CA LEU A 105 -8.29 -14.97 6.29
C LEU A 105 -9.26 -15.92 6.99
N PRO A 106 -9.14 -16.21 8.31
CA PRO A 106 -10.09 -17.09 9.00
C PRO A 106 -11.54 -16.59 8.96
N ASN A 107 -11.76 -15.28 8.77
CA ASN A 107 -13.07 -14.64 8.79
C ASN A 107 -13.35 -13.84 7.50
N ILE A 108 -12.67 -14.16 6.40
CA ILE A 108 -12.70 -13.35 5.18
C ILE A 108 -14.12 -13.17 4.63
N GLU A 109 -14.92 -14.23 4.61
CA GLU A 109 -16.28 -14.18 4.09
C GLU A 109 -17.18 -13.30 4.95
N ALA A 110 -17.15 -13.49 6.28
CA ALA A 110 -17.93 -12.67 7.21
C ALA A 110 -17.49 -11.20 7.17
N PHE A 111 -16.18 -10.94 7.01
CA PHE A 111 -15.62 -9.61 6.88
C PHE A 111 -16.12 -8.93 5.59
N CYS A 112 -16.03 -9.60 4.44
CA CYS A 112 -16.49 -9.05 3.17
C CYS A 112 -18.01 -8.89 3.13
N GLN A 113 -18.76 -9.82 3.72
CA GLN A 113 -20.22 -9.71 3.86
C GLN A 113 -20.63 -8.48 4.70
N CYS A 114 -19.91 -8.21 5.79
CA CYS A 114 -20.12 -7.02 6.60
C CYS A 114 -19.87 -5.74 5.79
N LEU A 115 -18.75 -5.67 5.04
CA LEU A 115 -18.45 -4.53 4.17
C LEU A 115 -19.54 -4.33 3.12
N HIS A 116 -19.93 -5.39 2.41
CA HIS A 116 -20.96 -5.34 1.38
C HIS A 116 -22.32 -4.88 1.94
N GLY A 117 -22.67 -5.27 3.17
CA GLY A 117 -23.88 -4.82 3.85
C GLY A 117 -23.94 -3.30 4.11
N HIS A 118 -22.79 -2.62 4.12
CA HIS A 118 -22.69 -1.17 4.30
C HIS A 118 -22.42 -0.40 2.99
N ILE A 119 -21.82 -1.07 1.99
CA ILE A 119 -21.33 -0.45 0.75
C ILE A 119 -21.71 -1.38 -0.41
N SER A 120 -22.98 -1.37 -0.84
CA SER A 120 -23.43 -2.34 -1.85
C SER A 120 -23.19 -1.91 -3.29
N THR A 121 -23.29 -0.63 -3.61
CA THR A 121 -23.19 -0.09 -4.98
C THR A 121 -22.39 1.21 -5.04
N PRO A 122 -21.11 1.20 -4.67
CA PRO A 122 -20.30 2.41 -4.74
C PRO A 122 -19.89 2.70 -6.18
N ASP A 123 -19.84 3.98 -6.56
CA ASP A 123 -19.23 4.42 -7.82
C ASP A 123 -17.71 4.39 -7.71
N ARG A 124 -17.17 4.82 -6.56
CA ARG A 124 -15.72 4.84 -6.31
C ARG A 124 -15.34 4.44 -4.89
N ILE A 125 -14.31 3.62 -4.78
CA ILE A 125 -13.69 3.22 -3.51
C ILE A 125 -12.20 3.60 -3.53
N LEU A 126 -11.73 4.16 -2.41
CA LEU A 126 -10.29 4.32 -2.14
C LEU A 126 -9.82 3.24 -1.16
N ASP A 127 -8.74 2.56 -1.47
CA ASP A 127 -8.07 1.65 -0.53
C ASP A 127 -6.72 2.26 -0.12
N LEU A 128 -6.70 2.82 1.09
CA LEU A 128 -5.64 3.69 1.59
C LEU A 128 -4.56 2.89 2.30
N ALA A 129 -3.32 2.93 1.78
CA ALA A 129 -2.21 2.08 2.24
C ALA A 129 -2.57 0.59 2.15
N CYS A 130 -3.05 0.20 0.98
CA CYS A 130 -3.82 -0.99 0.71
C CYS A 130 -3.12 -2.33 1.00
N ALA A 131 -1.80 -2.39 0.97
CA ALA A 131 -1.04 -3.64 1.04
C ALA A 131 -1.59 -4.69 0.02
N LEU A 132 -2.06 -5.86 0.47
CA LEU A 132 -2.69 -6.88 -0.37
C LEU A 132 -4.22 -6.94 -0.20
N ASP A 133 -4.83 -5.93 0.42
CA ASP A 133 -6.28 -5.87 0.61
C ASP A 133 -7.08 -5.85 -0.69
N PRO A 134 -6.58 -5.29 -1.82
CA PRO A 134 -7.28 -5.39 -3.10
C PRO A 134 -7.52 -6.83 -3.60
N LEU A 135 -6.78 -7.81 -3.09
CA LEU A 135 -7.07 -9.23 -3.37
C LEU A 135 -8.36 -9.74 -2.70
N LEU A 136 -9.05 -8.91 -1.91
CA LEU A 136 -10.40 -9.17 -1.38
C LEU A 136 -11.51 -8.96 -2.42
N LEU A 137 -11.27 -8.27 -3.52
CA LEU A 137 -12.27 -7.97 -4.54
C LEU A 137 -13.11 -9.18 -4.98
N PRO A 138 -12.56 -10.41 -5.11
CA PRO A 138 -13.36 -11.60 -5.44
C PRO A 138 -14.48 -11.95 -4.45
N TRP A 139 -14.45 -11.40 -3.22
CA TRP A 139 -15.49 -11.60 -2.19
C TRP A 139 -16.40 -10.40 -2.00
N LEU A 140 -16.02 -9.22 -2.53
CA LEU A 140 -16.77 -7.98 -2.30
C LEU A 140 -17.95 -7.82 -3.27
N ASP A 141 -17.91 -8.50 -4.41
CA ASP A 141 -18.98 -8.54 -5.42
C ASP A 141 -19.55 -7.15 -5.77
N PHE A 142 -18.64 -6.17 -5.93
CA PHE A 142 -19.01 -4.83 -6.38
C PHE A 142 -19.38 -4.82 -7.86
N PRO A 143 -20.21 -3.85 -8.30
CA PRO A 143 -20.45 -3.65 -9.73
C PRO A 143 -19.13 -3.53 -10.53
N ASN A 144 -19.12 -4.06 -11.76
CA ASN A 144 -17.91 -4.02 -12.62
C ASN A 144 -17.45 -2.61 -12.95
N GLU A 145 -18.36 -1.65 -12.88
CA GLU A 145 -18.14 -0.23 -13.14
C GLU A 145 -17.54 0.51 -11.95
N THR A 146 -17.58 -0.09 -10.75
CA THR A 146 -16.99 0.51 -9.55
C THR A 146 -15.52 0.80 -9.76
N GLU A 147 -15.14 2.07 -9.70
CA GLU A 147 -13.75 2.48 -9.74
C GLU A 147 -13.08 2.17 -8.40
N PHE A 148 -12.06 1.31 -8.40
CA PHE A 148 -11.33 0.93 -7.18
C PHE A 148 -9.89 1.45 -7.26
N LEU A 149 -9.54 2.44 -6.43
CA LEU A 149 -8.22 3.08 -6.41
C LEU A 149 -7.44 2.63 -5.17
N ALA A 150 -6.41 1.85 -5.37
CA ALA A 150 -5.59 1.28 -4.29
C ALA A 150 -4.24 2.02 -4.20
N TYR A 151 -3.92 2.57 -3.04
CA TYR A 151 -2.71 3.37 -2.82
C TYR A 151 -1.71 2.61 -1.94
N ASP A 152 -0.48 2.51 -2.41
CA ASP A 152 0.64 1.93 -1.64
C ASP A 152 1.96 2.62 -2.01
N ILE A 153 2.93 2.61 -1.10
CA ILE A 153 4.28 3.17 -1.34
C ILE A 153 5.22 2.16 -2.00
N HIS A 154 4.88 0.87 -2.03
CA HIS A 154 5.75 -0.21 -2.48
C HIS A 154 5.52 -0.53 -3.96
N GLN A 155 6.37 -0.01 -4.86
CA GLN A 155 6.19 -0.16 -6.31
C GLN A 155 6.01 -1.61 -6.79
N PRO A 156 6.83 -2.60 -6.37
CA PRO A 156 6.63 -3.99 -6.83
C PRO A 156 5.26 -4.56 -6.50
N ARG A 157 4.64 -4.12 -5.38
CA ARG A 157 3.27 -4.50 -5.02
C ARG A 157 2.24 -3.80 -5.91
N VAL A 158 2.43 -2.53 -6.17
CA VAL A 158 1.58 -1.74 -7.09
C VAL A 158 1.57 -2.39 -8.48
N ASP A 159 2.74 -2.76 -9.00
CA ASP A 159 2.86 -3.43 -10.30
C ASP A 159 2.15 -4.78 -10.32
N PHE A 160 2.30 -5.57 -9.25
CA PHE A 160 1.61 -6.85 -9.07
C PHE A 160 0.09 -6.68 -9.03
N LEU A 161 -0.42 -5.72 -8.26
CA LEU A 161 -1.86 -5.43 -8.17
C LEU A 161 -2.41 -4.97 -9.52
N ASN A 162 -1.70 -4.09 -10.24
CA ASN A 162 -2.12 -3.65 -11.58
C ASN A 162 -2.13 -4.80 -12.58
N ALA A 163 -1.20 -5.75 -12.49
CA ALA A 163 -1.22 -6.95 -13.31
C ALA A 163 -2.44 -7.85 -13.02
N PHE A 164 -2.89 -7.91 -11.78
CA PHE A 164 -4.13 -8.59 -11.37
C PHE A 164 -5.37 -7.84 -11.87
N PHE A 165 -5.45 -6.54 -11.66
CA PHE A 165 -6.57 -5.70 -12.08
C PHE A 165 -6.80 -5.75 -13.59
N ALA A 166 -5.74 -5.64 -14.38
CA ALA A 166 -5.82 -5.73 -15.83
C ALA A 166 -6.47 -7.03 -16.35
N ARG A 167 -6.53 -8.07 -15.53
CA ARG A 167 -7.10 -9.37 -15.90
C ARG A 167 -8.50 -9.62 -15.34
N ALA A 168 -8.78 -9.10 -14.17
CA ALA A 168 -10.00 -9.43 -13.43
C ALA A 168 -10.89 -8.23 -13.11
N TYR A 169 -10.33 -7.03 -13.01
CA TYR A 169 -11.03 -5.82 -12.54
C TYR A 169 -10.53 -4.59 -13.31
N PRO A 170 -10.93 -4.39 -14.57
CA PRO A 170 -10.38 -3.33 -15.44
C PRO A 170 -10.67 -1.91 -14.94
N SER A 171 -11.69 -1.72 -14.10
CA SER A 171 -12.00 -0.44 -13.44
C SER A 171 -11.18 -0.19 -12.15
N ALA A 172 -10.30 -1.13 -11.77
CA ALA A 172 -9.43 -1.00 -10.60
C ALA A 172 -8.01 -0.58 -11.00
N HIS A 173 -7.38 0.28 -10.17
CA HIS A 173 -6.02 0.76 -10.39
C HIS A 173 -5.26 0.83 -9.07
N ALA A 174 -4.02 0.33 -9.05
CA ALA A 174 -3.09 0.55 -7.97
C ALA A 174 -2.15 1.71 -8.32
N ILE A 175 -1.93 2.59 -7.35
CA ILE A 175 -1.18 3.84 -7.51
C ILE A 175 -0.05 3.86 -6.48
N GLN A 176 1.19 4.05 -6.95
CA GLN A 176 2.29 4.30 -6.03
C GLN A 176 2.20 5.72 -5.51
N GLN A 177 1.84 5.87 -4.23
CA GLN A 177 1.68 7.18 -3.61
C GLN A 177 1.86 7.10 -2.09
N ASP A 178 2.61 8.04 -1.54
CA ASP A 178 2.63 8.28 -0.10
C ASP A 178 1.45 9.18 0.27
N ILE A 179 0.38 8.58 0.72
CA ILE A 179 -0.87 9.30 1.01
C ILE A 179 -0.78 10.26 2.21
N LEU A 180 0.27 10.15 3.05
CA LEU A 180 0.53 11.14 4.10
C LEU A 180 1.18 12.42 3.56
N VAL A 181 1.95 12.30 2.47
CA VAL A 181 2.59 13.44 1.80
C VAL A 181 1.63 14.05 0.78
N ASN A 182 1.00 13.18 0.00
CA ASN A 182 0.05 13.56 -1.05
C ASN A 182 -1.26 12.79 -0.82
N PRO A 183 -2.21 13.31 -0.03
CA PRO A 183 -3.52 12.68 0.13
C PRO A 183 -4.24 12.51 -1.21
N PRO A 184 -5.05 11.44 -1.40
CA PRO A 184 -5.90 11.30 -2.58
C PRO A 184 -6.82 12.52 -2.74
N ALA A 185 -6.94 13.02 -3.98
CA ALA A 185 -7.76 14.19 -4.29
C ALA A 185 -9.13 13.83 -4.90
N GLN A 186 -9.33 12.57 -5.28
CA GLN A 186 -10.57 12.12 -5.90
C GLN A 186 -11.64 11.87 -4.84
N PRO A 187 -12.84 12.48 -4.94
CA PRO A 187 -13.95 12.15 -4.08
C PRO A 187 -14.37 10.69 -4.28
N ALA A 188 -14.80 10.03 -3.22
CA ALA A 188 -15.22 8.63 -3.24
C ALA A 188 -16.37 8.39 -2.26
N ASP A 189 -17.17 7.34 -2.53
CA ASP A 189 -18.27 6.96 -1.66
C ASP A 189 -17.77 6.29 -0.38
N CYS A 190 -16.61 5.65 -0.45
CA CYS A 190 -16.00 4.96 0.67
C CYS A 190 -14.47 4.95 0.57
N ALA A 191 -13.81 4.95 1.72
CA ALA A 191 -12.39 4.72 1.84
C ALA A 191 -12.09 3.58 2.81
N PHE A 192 -11.34 2.58 2.37
CA PHE A 192 -10.79 1.54 3.23
C PHE A 192 -9.48 2.03 3.86
N PHE A 193 -9.35 1.91 5.16
CA PHE A 193 -8.15 2.25 5.90
C PHE A 193 -7.90 1.23 7.01
N PHE A 194 -7.34 0.09 6.62
CA PHE A 194 -7.21 -1.04 7.52
C PHE A 194 -5.85 -1.09 8.21
N LYS A 195 -5.85 -0.98 9.55
CA LYS A 195 -4.68 -1.18 10.44
C LYS A 195 -3.52 -0.18 10.28
N GLU A 196 -3.66 0.90 9.54
CA GLU A 196 -2.57 1.84 9.30
C GLU A 196 -2.55 3.06 10.24
N ALA A 197 -3.67 3.40 10.90
CA ALA A 197 -3.75 4.57 11.78
C ALA A 197 -2.64 4.63 12.84
N HIS A 198 -2.31 3.50 13.48
CA HIS A 198 -1.25 3.45 14.47
C HIS A 198 0.17 3.61 13.87
N ARG A 199 0.37 3.21 12.62
CA ARG A 199 1.64 3.37 11.90
C ARG A 199 1.85 4.80 11.46
N PHE A 200 0.78 5.45 11.03
CA PHE A 200 0.77 6.88 10.70
C PHE A 200 1.15 7.70 11.93
N GLU A 201 0.54 7.43 13.09
CA GLU A 201 0.92 8.08 14.36
C GLU A 201 2.38 7.85 14.75
N LYS A 202 2.93 6.65 14.50
CA LYS A 202 4.37 6.38 14.73
C LYS A 202 5.28 7.13 13.76
N ARG A 203 4.82 7.36 12.53
CA ARG A 203 5.57 8.12 11.54
C ARG A 203 5.54 9.62 11.84
N SER A 204 4.36 10.15 12.15
CA SER A 204 4.14 11.56 12.45
C SER A 204 3.02 11.70 13.50
N PRO A 205 3.36 11.97 14.77
CA PRO A 205 2.36 12.10 15.83
C PRO A 205 1.31 13.16 15.50
N GLY A 206 0.04 12.82 15.66
CA GLY A 206 -1.12 13.69 15.37
C GLY A 206 -1.53 13.77 13.90
N CYS A 207 -0.84 13.07 12.99
CA CYS A 207 -1.11 13.17 11.56
C CYS A 207 -2.44 12.55 11.12
N ASN A 208 -3.00 11.59 11.84
CA ASN A 208 -4.27 10.96 11.45
C ASN A 208 -5.38 11.99 11.29
N ARG A 209 -5.49 12.95 12.23
CA ARG A 209 -6.53 13.98 12.16
C ARG A 209 -6.41 14.83 10.90
N SER A 210 -5.23 15.35 10.62
CA SER A 210 -4.99 16.17 9.43
C SER A 210 -5.15 15.37 8.14
N PHE A 211 -4.73 14.11 8.13
CA PHE A 211 -4.91 13.22 7.00
C PHE A 211 -6.40 13.01 6.67
N PHE A 212 -7.22 12.61 7.66
CA PHE A 212 -8.65 12.42 7.41
C PHE A 212 -9.40 13.71 7.05
N GLN A 213 -8.92 14.87 7.52
CA GLN A 213 -9.49 16.17 7.12
C GLN A 213 -9.08 16.60 5.70
N ALA A 214 -8.01 16.04 5.15
CA ALA A 214 -7.52 16.31 3.80
C ALA A 214 -8.13 15.37 2.73
N LEU A 215 -8.82 14.33 3.15
CA LEU A 215 -9.57 13.47 2.22
C LEU A 215 -10.79 14.24 1.68
N PRO A 216 -11.10 14.11 0.39
CA PRO A 216 -12.20 14.82 -0.28
C PRO A 216 -13.58 14.33 0.16
#